data_df391e717ec4ea93e56ca46f0c901720
#
_entry.id   df391e717ec4ea93e56ca46f0c901720
#
_cell.length_a   1.000
_cell.length_b   1.000
_cell.length_c   1.000
_cell.angle_alpha   90.00
_cell.angle_beta   90.00
_cell.angle_gamma   90.00
#
_symmetry.space_group_name_H-M   'P 1'
#
loop_
_entity.id
_entity.type
_entity.pdbx_description
1 polymer ?
#
loop_
_entity_poly.entity_id
_entity_poly.type
_entity_poly.pdbx_seq_one_letter_code
_entity_poly.pdbx_strand_id
1 'polypeptide(L)'
;MVSRKLLALTVAASISPFATAQQQAPLIEEISVIGQFVPDEKRGTDQIANVVGPEQFTRSGDSNIAESLKRVSGLSTVSGKYVYVRGLGERYATTLLNGAILPSPEPINRVVPMDLFPTAILESVLVQKTYSAAYPSEFGGGVLQLRTKKSTDEFFWTFASTVGAIDNATFKDSYTLPGGGTDWIGKDDGYRAQSSALLNATANDNQLRVMSRFTGIGVSQEELEAVGQSFNNQYTPNVEDAPPNVNISTSLGNYHELGNSGMKFNYLASLDYSNGWDTNQIERNTYVPGSEGLTKQEDLDFRGTENSIDVSGIFSAGLDINDNNNVRFTSVILRKTDDRIFKTEGNTEAESELEITEIEWVERELASNQIQGDHYFPGFNELVFNWRYSEITATRDAPDNRIYRYDTGEFSSRVDGNLRNFSQLEDQANELGLDFTMVFYGPKNSIITPKIGYVSAEKQRDSEIRRYGFAFNGPIANDPALLVKPLEQILIPGNIVRAGFQIREITRPTDNYFADNDLEAFYGQVEVNFDDRLRLTLGGRQEDFNQVSTTFDLFRPE
;
A
#
# COMPACT_ATOMS: atom_id res chain seq x y z
N MET A 1 -25.16 -9.35 10.54
CA MET A 1 -24.29 -10.47 10.12
C MET A 1 -24.86 -11.05 8.84
N VAL A 2 -24.47 -10.51 7.71
CA VAL A 2 -24.91 -10.99 6.40
C VAL A 2 -23.74 -11.76 5.77
N SER A 3 -24.02 -13.02 5.46
CA SER A 3 -23.08 -13.96 4.85
C SER A 3 -22.78 -13.51 3.40
N ARG A 4 -21.56 -13.06 3.14
CA ARG A 4 -21.07 -12.80 1.79
C ARG A 4 -20.89 -14.14 1.06
N LYS A 5 -21.77 -14.46 0.15
CA LYS A 5 -21.57 -15.55 -0.80
C LYS A 5 -20.91 -14.99 -2.06
N LEU A 6 -19.58 -15.14 -2.14
CA LEU A 6 -18.82 -14.94 -3.37
C LEU A 6 -19.18 -16.09 -4.33
N LEU A 7 -19.80 -15.78 -5.44
CA LEU A 7 -19.93 -16.71 -6.56
C LEU A 7 -18.78 -16.38 -7.53
N ALA A 8 -17.63 -17.03 -7.33
CA ALA A 8 -16.51 -16.95 -8.28
C ALA A 8 -16.74 -17.98 -9.38
N LEU A 9 -17.06 -17.53 -10.59
CA LEU A 9 -17.05 -18.37 -11.78
C LEU A 9 -15.62 -18.37 -12.35
N THR A 10 -14.82 -19.37 -11.99
CA THR A 10 -13.46 -19.53 -12.51
C THR A 10 -13.53 -20.24 -13.86
N VAL A 11 -13.38 -19.49 -14.94
CA VAL A 11 -13.15 -20.07 -16.27
C VAL A 11 -11.64 -20.17 -16.48
N ALA A 12 -11.05 -21.31 -16.08
CA ALA A 12 -9.67 -21.62 -16.40
C ALA A 12 -9.61 -22.20 -17.84
N ALA A 13 -9.31 -21.34 -18.81
CA ALA A 13 -8.94 -21.81 -20.14
C ALA A 13 -7.45 -22.13 -20.18
N SER A 14 -7.09 -23.36 -19.81
CA SER A 14 -5.73 -23.89 -20.01
C SER A 14 -5.54 -24.31 -21.46
N ILE A 15 -4.86 -23.50 -22.26
CA ILE A 15 -4.38 -23.90 -23.58
C ILE A 15 -3.04 -24.59 -23.39
N SER A 16 -3.06 -25.93 -23.30
CA SER A 16 -1.86 -26.75 -23.37
C SER A 16 -1.54 -27.09 -24.83
N PRO A 17 -0.30 -26.90 -25.31
CA PRO A 17 0.08 -27.43 -26.61
C PRO A 17 0.16 -28.96 -26.54
N PHE A 18 -0.46 -29.64 -27.47
CA PHE A 18 -0.39 -31.10 -27.63
C PHE A 18 1.07 -31.54 -27.86
N ALA A 19 1.69 -32.11 -26.82
CA ALA A 19 2.89 -32.92 -26.97
C ALA A 19 2.46 -34.37 -27.07
N THR A 20 2.76 -35.00 -28.19
CA THR A 20 2.60 -36.43 -28.41
C THR A 20 3.55 -37.20 -27.49
N ALA A 21 3.02 -37.79 -26.44
CA ALA A 21 3.77 -38.65 -25.55
C ALA A 21 4.01 -40.03 -26.21
N GLN A 22 5.26 -40.33 -26.48
CA GLN A 22 5.72 -41.69 -26.66
C GLN A 22 5.92 -42.35 -25.31
N GLN A 23 5.10 -43.36 -24.98
CA GLN A 23 5.22 -44.18 -23.76
C GLN A 23 6.53 -44.98 -23.81
N GLN A 24 7.51 -44.62 -22.99
CA GLN A 24 8.60 -45.46 -22.56
C GLN A 24 8.35 -45.91 -21.11
N ALA A 25 8.51 -47.21 -20.85
CA ALA A 25 8.35 -47.83 -19.54
C ALA A 25 9.30 -47.19 -18.51
N PRO A 26 8.88 -47.08 -17.23
CA PRO A 26 9.71 -46.42 -16.22
C PRO A 26 10.89 -47.34 -15.86
N LEU A 27 12.08 -46.90 -16.18
CA LEU A 27 13.29 -47.25 -15.45
C LEU A 27 13.17 -46.61 -14.06
N ILE A 28 13.17 -47.41 -13.05
CA ILE A 28 13.34 -46.95 -11.65
C ILE A 28 14.79 -46.43 -11.57
N GLU A 29 15.01 -45.18 -11.88
CA GLU A 29 16.23 -44.50 -11.49
C GLU A 29 16.19 -44.31 -9.99
N GLU A 30 17.18 -44.86 -9.32
CA GLU A 30 17.51 -44.57 -7.94
C GLU A 30 17.74 -43.06 -7.85
N ILE A 31 16.72 -42.33 -7.36
CA ILE A 31 16.82 -40.90 -7.10
C ILE A 31 17.80 -40.77 -5.93
N SER A 32 19.08 -40.58 -6.26
CA SER A 32 20.05 -40.05 -5.33
C SER A 32 19.63 -38.62 -5.05
N VAL A 33 18.84 -38.44 -4.01
CA VAL A 33 18.54 -37.13 -3.42
C VAL A 33 19.86 -36.65 -2.80
N ILE A 34 20.69 -36.00 -3.59
CA ILE A 34 21.64 -35.03 -3.07
C ILE A 34 20.75 -33.83 -2.69
N GLY A 35 19.98 -34.00 -1.62
CA GLY A 35 19.17 -32.96 -1.10
C GLY A 35 20.08 -31.91 -0.50
N GLN A 36 20.17 -30.73 -1.09
CA GLN A 36 20.23 -29.57 -0.23
C GLN A 36 19.09 -29.78 0.77
N PHE A 37 19.45 -29.99 2.02
CA PHE A 37 18.51 -30.01 3.12
C PHE A 37 17.85 -28.62 3.14
N VAL A 38 16.71 -28.48 2.45
CA VAL A 38 15.80 -27.37 2.67
C VAL A 38 15.09 -27.71 3.96
N PRO A 39 15.46 -27.12 5.08
CA PRO A 39 14.74 -27.37 6.32
C PRO A 39 13.28 -27.06 6.06
N ASP A 40 12.37 -27.96 6.48
CA ASP A 40 10.97 -27.57 6.62
C ASP A 40 10.98 -26.24 7.38
N GLU A 41 10.67 -25.13 6.71
CA GLU A 41 10.82 -23.77 7.26
C GLU A 41 10.14 -23.62 8.62
N LYS A 42 9.06 -24.38 8.87
CA LYS A 42 8.41 -24.46 10.18
C LYS A 42 9.25 -25.17 11.23
N ARG A 43 10.08 -26.13 10.84
CA ARG A 43 10.96 -26.89 11.76
C ARG A 43 12.36 -26.30 11.83
N GLY A 44 12.77 -25.57 10.79
CA GLY A 44 14.07 -24.90 10.71
C GLY A 44 14.11 -23.61 11.50
N THR A 45 12.97 -22.92 11.74
CA THR A 45 12.94 -21.75 12.60
C THR A 45 12.97 -22.18 14.06
N ASP A 46 13.96 -21.69 14.79
CA ASP A 46 14.08 -21.76 16.26
C ASP A 46 12.99 -20.97 17.00
N GLN A 47 12.04 -20.39 16.26
CA GLN A 47 11.11 -19.38 16.73
C GLN A 47 9.67 -19.74 16.37
N ILE A 48 8.71 -19.20 17.13
CA ILE A 48 7.28 -19.36 16.83
C ILE A 48 6.95 -18.57 15.58
N ALA A 49 6.94 -19.23 14.44
CA ALA A 49 6.65 -18.64 13.15
C ALA A 49 5.51 -19.37 12.42
N ASN A 50 4.82 -18.65 11.57
CA ASN A 50 3.87 -19.20 10.60
C ASN A 50 4.33 -18.85 9.19
N VAL A 51 4.32 -19.83 8.30
CA VAL A 51 4.62 -19.61 6.88
C VAL A 51 3.33 -19.78 6.09
N VAL A 52 3.02 -18.80 5.27
CA VAL A 52 1.91 -18.83 4.32
C VAL A 52 2.53 -18.87 2.92
N GLY A 53 2.29 -19.94 2.20
CA GLY A 53 2.90 -20.20 0.89
C GLY A 53 1.90 -20.24 -0.26
N PRO A 54 2.37 -20.49 -1.49
CA PRO A 54 1.58 -20.41 -2.73
C PRO A 54 0.38 -21.35 -2.75
N GLU A 55 0.52 -22.55 -2.20
CA GLU A 55 -0.60 -23.52 -2.11
C GLU A 55 -1.77 -22.96 -1.28
N GLN A 56 -1.45 -22.25 -0.21
CA GLN A 56 -2.46 -21.63 0.65
C GLN A 56 -3.12 -20.45 -0.04
N PHE A 57 -2.36 -19.61 -0.75
CA PHE A 57 -2.88 -18.50 -1.56
C PHE A 57 -3.86 -19.02 -2.62
N THR A 58 -3.44 -20.01 -3.40
CA THR A 58 -4.27 -20.60 -4.46
C THR A 58 -5.52 -21.27 -3.92
N ARG A 59 -5.43 -22.03 -2.82
CA ARG A 59 -6.57 -22.72 -2.22
C ARG A 59 -7.61 -21.77 -1.64
N SER A 60 -7.18 -20.62 -1.12
CA SER A 60 -8.09 -19.63 -0.54
C SER A 60 -8.65 -18.66 -1.57
N GLY A 61 -8.03 -18.53 -2.73
CA GLY A 61 -8.41 -17.56 -3.76
C GLY A 61 -8.16 -16.11 -3.33
N ASP A 62 -7.16 -15.87 -2.46
CA ASP A 62 -6.85 -14.54 -1.97
C ASP A 62 -6.14 -13.73 -3.04
N SER A 63 -6.61 -12.52 -3.29
CA SER A 63 -5.99 -11.60 -4.25
C SER A 63 -4.76 -10.89 -3.68
N ASN A 64 -4.77 -10.58 -2.39
CA ASN A 64 -3.71 -9.87 -1.70
C ASN A 64 -3.36 -10.51 -0.34
N ILE A 65 -2.25 -10.07 0.22
CA ILE A 65 -1.72 -10.64 1.47
C ILE A 65 -2.59 -10.31 2.69
N ALA A 66 -3.26 -9.16 2.73
CA ALA A 66 -4.13 -8.82 3.84
C ALA A 66 -5.25 -9.85 4.04
N GLU A 67 -5.77 -10.42 2.96
CA GLU A 67 -6.79 -11.48 3.01
C GLU A 67 -6.21 -12.81 3.54
N SER A 68 -5.03 -13.18 3.08
CA SER A 68 -4.35 -14.41 3.51
C SER A 68 -4.00 -14.37 5.00
N LEU A 69 -3.54 -13.24 5.50
CA LEU A 69 -3.12 -13.07 6.90
C LEU A 69 -4.28 -13.11 7.90
N LYS A 70 -5.53 -12.84 7.48
CA LYS A 70 -6.73 -13.02 8.33
C LYS A 70 -6.90 -14.44 8.86
N ARG A 71 -6.31 -15.44 8.18
CA ARG A 71 -6.42 -16.86 8.54
C ARG A 71 -5.27 -17.36 9.39
N VAL A 72 -4.25 -16.52 9.59
CA VAL A 72 -3.09 -16.89 10.41
C VAL A 72 -3.43 -16.70 11.89
N SER A 73 -3.30 -17.75 12.69
CA SER A 73 -3.57 -17.70 14.12
C SER A 73 -2.79 -16.59 14.82
N GLY A 74 -3.49 -15.77 15.60
CA GLY A 74 -2.91 -14.63 16.34
C GLY A 74 -2.64 -13.39 15.49
N LEU A 75 -3.17 -13.34 14.28
CA LEU A 75 -3.25 -12.14 13.46
C LEU A 75 -4.70 -11.68 13.31
N SER A 76 -4.89 -10.39 13.19
CA SER A 76 -6.14 -9.77 12.77
C SER A 76 -5.85 -8.62 11.82
N THR A 77 -6.79 -8.33 10.93
CA THR A 77 -6.65 -7.19 10.01
C THR A 77 -7.66 -6.12 10.35
N VAL A 78 -7.22 -4.87 10.31
CA VAL A 78 -8.06 -3.69 10.50
C VAL A 78 -8.19 -2.97 9.17
N SER A 79 -9.41 -2.55 8.84
CA SER A 79 -9.77 -1.91 7.56
C SER A 79 -9.34 -2.70 6.31
N GLY A 80 -9.15 -4.02 6.44
CA GLY A 80 -8.67 -4.86 5.33
C GLY A 80 -7.22 -4.62 4.88
N LYS A 81 -6.49 -3.72 5.54
CA LYS A 81 -5.17 -3.22 5.12
C LYS A 81 -4.06 -3.50 6.13
N TYR A 82 -4.31 -3.21 7.42
CA TYR A 82 -3.28 -3.25 8.46
C TYR A 82 -3.35 -4.54 9.26
N VAL A 83 -2.19 -5.09 9.59
CA VAL A 83 -2.09 -6.35 10.34
C VAL A 83 -1.71 -6.08 11.79
N TYR A 84 -2.53 -6.58 12.69
CA TYR A 84 -2.31 -6.59 14.13
C TYR A 84 -1.79 -7.97 14.55
N VAL A 85 -0.67 -7.98 15.24
CA VAL A 85 -0.05 -9.21 15.72
C VAL A 85 -0.30 -9.36 17.22
N ARG A 86 -0.98 -10.44 17.64
CA ARG A 86 -1.32 -10.73 19.03
C ARG A 86 -2.10 -9.59 19.72
N GLY A 87 -2.93 -8.88 18.96
CA GLY A 87 -3.72 -7.76 19.49
C GLY A 87 -2.94 -6.45 19.64
N LEU A 88 -1.65 -6.42 19.30
CA LEU A 88 -0.87 -5.18 19.24
C LEU A 88 -1.11 -4.49 17.91
N GLY A 89 -1.30 -3.17 17.96
CA GLY A 89 -1.56 -2.35 16.78
C GLY A 89 -0.44 -2.43 15.76
N GLU A 90 -0.75 -2.01 14.54
CA GLU A 90 0.14 -2.08 13.37
C GLU A 90 1.52 -1.46 13.62
N ARG A 91 1.61 -0.39 14.41
CA ARG A 91 2.87 0.29 14.75
C ARG A 91 3.91 -0.60 15.48
N TYR A 92 3.47 -1.72 16.04
CA TYR A 92 4.31 -2.68 16.76
C TYR A 92 4.73 -3.87 15.90
N ALA A 93 4.33 -3.90 14.63
CA ALA A 93 4.72 -4.92 13.66
C ALA A 93 5.68 -4.31 12.63
N THR A 94 6.74 -5.03 12.31
CA THR A 94 7.70 -4.66 11.27
C THR A 94 7.45 -5.50 10.03
N THR A 95 7.41 -4.86 8.86
CA THR A 95 7.29 -5.56 7.58
C THR A 95 8.58 -5.41 6.79
N LEU A 96 9.08 -6.54 6.31
CA LEU A 96 10.29 -6.63 5.48
C LEU A 96 9.95 -7.24 4.12
N LEU A 97 10.57 -6.75 3.06
CA LEU A 97 10.53 -7.35 1.72
C LEU A 97 11.91 -7.92 1.39
N ASN A 98 11.99 -9.26 1.27
CA ASN A 98 13.27 -9.96 1.09
C ASN A 98 14.34 -9.57 2.11
N GLY A 99 13.93 -9.26 3.33
CA GLY A 99 14.81 -8.88 4.44
C GLY A 99 15.06 -7.38 4.60
N ALA A 100 14.67 -6.53 3.64
CA ALA A 100 14.82 -5.07 3.72
C ALA A 100 13.58 -4.38 4.32
N ILE A 101 13.80 -3.29 5.04
CA ILE A 101 12.75 -2.47 5.66
C ILE A 101 11.94 -1.76 4.56
N LEU A 102 10.62 -1.78 4.68
CA LEU A 102 9.72 -1.11 3.73
C LEU A 102 9.38 0.32 4.17
N PRO A 103 9.44 1.30 3.25
CA PRO A 103 8.81 2.60 3.43
C PRO A 103 7.28 2.47 3.31
N SER A 104 6.55 3.46 3.82
CA SER A 104 5.08 3.44 3.86
C SER A 104 4.47 4.58 3.04
N PRO A 105 3.49 4.31 2.16
CA PRO A 105 2.76 5.35 1.44
C PRO A 105 1.67 6.04 2.30
N GLU A 106 1.56 5.70 3.58
CA GLU A 106 0.54 6.27 4.45
C GLU A 106 1.05 7.51 5.18
N PRO A 107 0.32 8.66 5.11
CA PRO A 107 0.83 9.93 5.64
C PRO A 107 0.97 9.96 7.17
N ILE A 108 0.11 9.25 7.88
CA ILE A 108 0.08 9.28 9.35
C ILE A 108 0.67 8.01 9.95
N ASN A 109 0.63 6.89 9.21
CA ASN A 109 1.08 5.59 9.67
C ASN A 109 2.40 5.22 9.01
N ARG A 110 3.34 4.70 9.80
CA ARG A 110 4.61 4.18 9.26
C ARG A 110 4.50 2.75 8.70
N VAL A 111 3.35 2.13 8.86
CA VAL A 111 3.12 0.73 8.50
C VAL A 111 2.63 0.63 7.07
N VAL A 112 3.19 -0.32 6.34
CA VAL A 112 2.82 -0.57 4.96
C VAL A 112 1.49 -1.31 4.91
N PRO A 113 0.51 -0.84 4.12
CA PRO A 113 -0.76 -1.54 3.95
C PRO A 113 -0.54 -2.85 3.19
N MET A 114 -1.01 -3.97 3.76
CA MET A 114 -0.81 -5.31 3.20
C MET A 114 -1.68 -5.60 1.98
N ASP A 115 -2.72 -4.83 1.73
CA ASP A 115 -3.54 -4.89 0.53
C ASP A 115 -2.80 -4.41 -0.74
N LEU A 116 -1.65 -3.74 -0.58
CA LEU A 116 -0.78 -3.34 -1.69
C LEU A 116 -0.02 -4.53 -2.31
N PHE A 117 0.12 -5.65 -1.60
CA PHE A 117 0.91 -6.80 -2.04
C PHE A 117 0.01 -7.91 -2.60
N PRO A 118 -0.05 -8.11 -3.93
CA PRO A 118 -0.78 -9.22 -4.52
C PRO A 118 -0.07 -10.54 -4.22
N THR A 119 -0.84 -11.60 -3.99
CA THR A 119 -0.30 -12.95 -3.77
C THR A 119 0.48 -13.48 -4.99
N ALA A 120 0.16 -12.97 -6.17
CA ALA A 120 0.77 -13.38 -7.45
C ALA A 120 2.28 -13.17 -7.52
N ILE A 121 2.85 -12.15 -6.85
CA ILE A 121 4.29 -11.85 -6.87
C ILE A 121 5.08 -12.51 -5.73
N LEU A 122 4.41 -13.09 -4.74
CA LEU A 122 5.04 -13.63 -3.54
C LEU A 122 5.23 -15.14 -3.62
N GLU A 123 6.36 -15.59 -3.12
CA GLU A 123 6.67 -16.99 -2.86
C GLU A 123 6.09 -17.41 -1.50
N SER A 124 6.32 -16.59 -0.47
CA SER A 124 5.81 -16.88 0.89
C SER A 124 5.77 -15.62 1.76
N VAL A 125 5.00 -15.72 2.84
CA VAL A 125 5.04 -14.77 3.94
C VAL A 125 5.40 -15.53 5.22
N LEU A 126 6.52 -15.15 5.83
CA LEU A 126 6.91 -15.63 7.15
C LEU A 126 6.42 -14.63 8.21
N VAL A 127 5.59 -15.10 9.12
CA VAL A 127 5.12 -14.32 10.26
C VAL A 127 5.83 -14.82 11.51
N GLN A 128 6.84 -14.06 11.96
CA GLN A 128 7.58 -14.39 13.16
C GLN A 128 7.02 -13.64 14.36
N LYS A 129 6.75 -14.37 15.43
CA LYS A 129 6.06 -13.87 16.63
C LYS A 129 6.97 -13.77 17.86
N THR A 130 8.21 -14.22 17.75
CA THR A 130 9.23 -14.14 18.81
C THR A 130 10.42 -13.34 18.32
N TYR A 131 11.06 -12.60 19.22
CA TYR A 131 12.20 -11.76 18.89
C TYR A 131 13.42 -12.59 18.48
N SER A 132 14.19 -12.06 17.55
CA SER A 132 15.55 -12.52 17.21
C SER A 132 16.46 -11.30 17.10
N ALA A 133 17.71 -11.42 17.48
CA ALA A 133 18.70 -10.36 17.35
C ALA A 133 18.91 -9.91 15.88
N ALA A 134 18.57 -10.74 14.90
CA ALA A 134 18.65 -10.42 13.49
C ALA A 134 17.60 -9.40 13.02
N TYR A 135 16.55 -9.15 13.81
CA TYR A 135 15.48 -8.20 13.46
C TYR A 135 15.62 -6.86 14.17
N PRO A 136 15.04 -5.79 13.62
CA PRO A 136 15.06 -4.47 14.25
C PRO A 136 14.56 -4.50 15.69
N SER A 137 15.12 -3.64 16.55
CA SER A 137 14.76 -3.56 17.97
C SER A 137 13.33 -3.05 18.21
N GLU A 138 12.72 -2.40 17.22
CA GLU A 138 11.33 -1.97 17.24
C GLU A 138 10.31 -3.13 17.23
N PHE A 139 10.77 -4.35 17.38
CA PHE A 139 9.94 -5.54 17.48
C PHE A 139 9.06 -5.49 18.74
N GLY A 140 7.78 -5.14 18.57
CA GLY A 140 6.79 -5.15 19.65
C GLY A 140 5.83 -6.35 19.57
N GLY A 141 5.32 -6.67 18.41
CA GLY A 141 4.31 -7.72 18.17
C GLY A 141 4.79 -8.87 17.32
N GLY A 142 5.52 -8.58 16.24
CA GLY A 142 6.04 -9.55 15.30
C GLY A 142 6.66 -8.93 14.06
N VAL A 143 7.32 -9.78 13.27
CA VAL A 143 7.87 -9.43 11.96
C VAL A 143 7.11 -10.18 10.88
N LEU A 144 6.67 -9.45 9.85
CA LEU A 144 6.15 -9.99 8.62
C LEU A 144 7.26 -9.93 7.56
N GLN A 145 7.76 -11.07 7.13
CA GLN A 145 8.76 -11.13 6.08
C GLN A 145 8.10 -11.60 4.79
N LEU A 146 7.90 -10.66 3.86
CA LEU A 146 7.41 -10.93 2.52
C LEU A 146 8.57 -11.40 1.66
N ARG A 147 8.41 -12.55 1.03
CA ARG A 147 9.42 -13.13 0.14
C ARG A 147 8.86 -13.17 -1.26
N THR A 148 9.53 -12.53 -2.18
CA THR A 148 9.14 -12.52 -3.59
C THR A 148 9.47 -13.84 -4.27
N LYS A 149 8.73 -14.17 -5.32
CA LYS A 149 9.06 -15.30 -6.19
C LYS A 149 10.49 -15.16 -6.70
N LYS A 150 11.21 -16.27 -6.60
CA LYS A 150 12.56 -16.41 -7.14
C LYS A 150 12.49 -16.93 -8.57
N SER A 151 13.62 -16.86 -9.23
CA SER A 151 13.82 -17.49 -10.54
C SER A 151 13.55 -18.99 -10.49
N THR A 152 13.30 -19.58 -11.64
CA THR A 152 12.99 -21.00 -11.83
C THR A 152 14.15 -21.72 -12.54
N ASP A 153 14.23 -23.03 -12.35
CA ASP A 153 15.14 -23.92 -13.07
C ASP A 153 14.48 -24.56 -14.31
N GLU A 154 13.27 -24.17 -14.65
CA GLU A 154 12.51 -24.66 -15.80
C GLU A 154 11.79 -23.52 -16.51
N PHE A 155 11.61 -23.66 -17.83
CA PHE A 155 10.75 -22.76 -18.56
C PHE A 155 9.30 -22.93 -18.10
N PHE A 156 8.65 -21.84 -17.77
CA PHE A 156 7.21 -21.79 -17.58
C PHE A 156 6.63 -20.49 -18.14
N TRP A 157 5.40 -20.56 -18.54
CA TRP A 157 4.56 -19.42 -18.85
C TRP A 157 3.15 -19.71 -18.33
N THR A 158 2.64 -18.81 -17.51
CA THR A 158 1.28 -18.88 -16.99
C THR A 158 0.49 -17.66 -17.39
N PHE A 159 -0.76 -17.86 -17.68
CA PHE A 159 -1.74 -16.81 -17.89
C PHE A 159 -3.00 -17.18 -17.12
N ALA A 160 -3.55 -16.25 -16.35
CA ALA A 160 -4.79 -16.42 -15.64
C ALA A 160 -5.68 -15.20 -15.84
N SER A 161 -6.99 -15.42 -15.99
CA SER A 161 -7.99 -14.37 -16.02
C SER A 161 -9.17 -14.79 -15.16
N THR A 162 -9.61 -13.91 -14.30
CA THR A 162 -10.75 -14.15 -13.40
C THR A 162 -11.76 -13.03 -13.57
N VAL A 163 -13.03 -13.40 -13.68
CA VAL A 163 -14.15 -12.45 -13.64
C VAL A 163 -14.98 -12.77 -12.41
N GLY A 164 -15.19 -11.79 -11.56
CA GLY A 164 -15.93 -11.92 -10.31
C GLY A 164 -17.16 -11.03 -10.28
N ALA A 165 -18.15 -11.43 -9.50
CA ALA A 165 -19.34 -10.59 -9.23
C ALA A 165 -19.53 -10.45 -7.72
N ILE A 166 -19.81 -9.23 -7.26
CA ILE A 166 -20.13 -8.91 -5.87
C ILE A 166 -21.61 -8.56 -5.80
N ASP A 167 -22.33 -9.23 -4.92
CA ASP A 167 -23.79 -9.11 -4.84
C ASP A 167 -24.29 -7.69 -4.57
N ASN A 168 -23.55 -6.89 -3.84
CA ASN A 168 -23.90 -5.50 -3.52
C ASN A 168 -23.40 -4.46 -4.53
N ALA A 169 -22.63 -4.82 -5.56
CA ALA A 169 -22.04 -3.88 -6.50
C ALA A 169 -22.30 -4.23 -7.96
N THR A 170 -21.98 -5.47 -8.39
CA THR A 170 -22.01 -5.83 -9.82
C THR A 170 -23.42 -5.71 -10.42
N PHE A 171 -23.53 -4.93 -11.50
CA PHE A 171 -24.80 -4.56 -12.18
C PHE A 171 -25.80 -3.88 -11.24
N LYS A 172 -25.31 -3.10 -10.28
CA LYS A 172 -26.12 -2.27 -9.40
C LYS A 172 -25.62 -0.84 -9.39
N ASP A 173 -26.51 0.05 -8.97
CA ASP A 173 -26.26 1.48 -8.81
C ASP A 173 -24.98 1.75 -8.03
N SER A 174 -24.04 2.41 -8.69
CA SER A 174 -22.73 2.82 -8.16
C SER A 174 -22.50 4.27 -8.53
N TYR A 175 -21.85 5.00 -7.63
CA TYR A 175 -21.47 6.38 -7.90
C TYR A 175 -20.22 6.42 -8.77
N THR A 176 -20.24 7.25 -9.82
CA THR A 176 -19.11 7.49 -10.71
C THR A 176 -18.96 8.97 -11.01
N LEU A 177 -17.75 9.39 -11.37
CA LEU A 177 -17.47 10.70 -11.94
C LEU A 177 -16.64 10.55 -13.21
N PRO A 178 -16.77 11.48 -14.18
CA PRO A 178 -15.86 11.52 -15.30
C PRO A 178 -14.41 11.66 -14.84
N GLY A 179 -13.51 10.93 -15.50
CA GLY A 179 -12.09 10.86 -15.14
C GLY A 179 -11.15 11.00 -16.33
N GLY A 180 -9.86 10.75 -16.11
CA GLY A 180 -8.81 10.78 -17.12
C GLY A 180 -8.79 9.57 -18.04
N GLY A 181 -8.03 9.64 -19.12
CA GLY A 181 -7.89 8.56 -20.10
C GLY A 181 -7.13 7.35 -19.59
N THR A 182 -6.38 7.48 -18.51
CA THR A 182 -5.56 6.43 -17.89
C THR A 182 -6.08 5.93 -16.55
N ASP A 183 -7.28 6.36 -16.13
CA ASP A 183 -7.90 5.92 -14.87
C ASP A 183 -8.06 4.39 -14.82
N TRP A 184 -8.29 3.73 -15.96
CA TRP A 184 -8.43 2.29 -16.04
C TRP A 184 -7.18 1.50 -15.60
N ILE A 185 -5.99 2.11 -15.61
CA ILE A 185 -4.75 1.54 -15.04
C ILE A 185 -4.38 2.16 -13.70
N GLY A 186 -5.28 2.91 -13.08
CA GLY A 186 -5.06 3.52 -11.78
C GLY A 186 -3.98 4.60 -11.77
N LYS A 187 -3.87 5.39 -12.87
CA LYS A 187 -2.90 6.50 -12.95
C LYS A 187 -3.58 7.74 -13.48
N ASP A 188 -3.51 8.84 -12.72
CA ASP A 188 -3.99 10.14 -13.20
C ASP A 188 -3.09 10.66 -14.32
N ASP A 189 -3.70 11.07 -15.45
CA ASP A 189 -3.01 11.65 -16.61
C ASP A 189 -2.91 13.18 -16.55
N GLY A 190 -3.19 13.76 -15.40
CA GLY A 190 -3.26 15.19 -15.17
C GLY A 190 -4.69 15.75 -15.21
N TYR A 191 -5.70 14.89 -15.35
CA TYR A 191 -7.11 15.31 -15.30
C TYR A 191 -7.46 15.95 -13.95
N ARG A 192 -6.85 15.46 -12.86
CA ARG A 192 -7.03 15.96 -11.49
C ARG A 192 -5.91 16.89 -11.04
N ALA A 193 -4.97 17.23 -11.93
CA ALA A 193 -3.82 18.04 -11.58
C ALA A 193 -4.23 19.49 -11.23
N GLN A 194 -3.41 20.15 -10.46
CA GLN A 194 -3.54 21.58 -10.21
C GLN A 194 -3.44 22.36 -11.53
N SER A 195 -4.34 23.30 -11.75
CA SER A 195 -4.33 24.13 -12.95
C SER A 195 -3.05 25.00 -13.02
N SER A 196 -2.64 25.38 -14.24
CA SER A 196 -1.51 26.30 -14.41
C SER A 196 -1.74 27.67 -13.73
N ALA A 197 -2.99 28.12 -13.63
CA ALA A 197 -3.34 29.32 -12.90
C ALA A 197 -3.08 29.19 -11.40
N LEU A 198 -3.45 28.03 -10.81
CA LEU A 198 -3.19 27.74 -9.41
C LEU A 198 -1.69 27.61 -9.14
N LEU A 199 -0.96 26.83 -9.94
CA LEU A 199 0.49 26.65 -9.80
C LEU A 199 1.26 27.97 -9.88
N ASN A 200 0.89 28.86 -10.81
CA ASN A 200 1.51 30.18 -10.93
C ASN A 200 1.19 31.07 -9.72
N ALA A 201 -0.05 31.04 -9.24
CA ALA A 201 -0.48 31.86 -8.10
C ALA A 201 0.16 31.44 -6.77
N THR A 202 0.49 30.14 -6.65
CA THR A 202 1.11 29.55 -5.44
C THR A 202 2.61 29.32 -5.59
N ALA A 203 3.22 29.76 -6.69
CA ALA A 203 4.66 29.64 -6.91
C ALA A 203 5.47 30.36 -5.80
N ASN A 204 6.66 29.81 -5.47
CA ASN A 204 7.53 30.29 -4.39
C ASN A 204 6.81 30.37 -3.02
N ASP A 205 6.01 29.35 -2.72
CA ASP A 205 5.27 29.22 -1.46
C ASP A 205 4.34 30.39 -1.15
N ASN A 206 3.87 31.08 -2.19
CA ASN A 206 2.91 32.16 -2.03
C ASN A 206 1.55 31.58 -1.62
N GLN A 207 0.94 32.16 -0.60
CA GLN A 207 -0.38 31.76 -0.11
C GLN A 207 -1.49 32.30 -1.01
N LEU A 208 -2.42 31.41 -1.42
CA LEU A 208 -3.57 31.81 -2.23
C LEU A 208 -4.61 32.57 -1.40
N ARG A 209 -4.47 33.89 -1.37
CA ARG A 209 -5.37 34.84 -0.71
C ARG A 209 -5.30 36.21 -1.40
N VAL A 210 -6.26 37.06 -1.12
CA VAL A 210 -6.20 38.45 -1.59
C VAL A 210 -4.94 39.13 -1.06
N MET A 211 -4.19 39.79 -1.93
CA MET A 211 -2.93 40.45 -1.59
C MET A 211 -3.11 41.44 -0.45
N SER A 212 -2.32 41.25 0.59
CA SER A 212 -2.24 42.16 1.72
C SER A 212 -1.47 43.43 1.33
N ARG A 213 -2.07 44.60 1.51
CA ARG A 213 -1.41 45.91 1.27
C ARG A 213 -0.22 46.15 2.18
N PHE A 214 -0.10 45.44 3.29
CA PHE A 214 0.96 45.64 4.27
C PHE A 214 2.13 44.68 4.06
N THR A 215 1.87 43.43 3.68
CA THR A 215 2.91 42.39 3.57
C THR A 215 3.28 42.08 2.11
N GLY A 216 2.45 42.47 1.15
CA GLY A 216 2.62 42.08 -0.25
C GLY A 216 2.35 40.59 -0.54
N ILE A 217 2.00 39.80 0.47
CA ILE A 217 1.73 38.38 0.32
C ILE A 217 0.29 38.19 -0.17
N GLY A 218 0.11 37.29 -1.13
CA GLY A 218 -1.15 36.97 -1.78
C GLY A 218 -1.13 37.33 -3.27
N VAL A 219 -2.26 37.26 -3.91
CA VAL A 219 -2.45 37.51 -5.36
C VAL A 219 -3.47 38.60 -5.58
N SER A 220 -3.50 39.19 -6.79
CA SER A 220 -4.51 40.17 -7.16
C SER A 220 -5.92 39.56 -7.12
N GLN A 221 -6.94 40.39 -7.08
CA GLN A 221 -8.33 39.94 -7.10
C GLN A 221 -8.65 39.19 -8.41
N GLU A 222 -8.16 39.67 -9.52
CA GLU A 222 -8.35 39.09 -10.85
C GLU A 222 -7.67 37.72 -10.97
N GLU A 223 -6.45 37.58 -10.42
CA GLU A 223 -5.76 36.29 -10.36
C GLU A 223 -6.49 35.29 -9.45
N LEU A 224 -7.00 35.76 -8.31
CA LEU A 224 -7.77 34.92 -7.41
C LEU A 224 -9.06 34.37 -8.05
N GLU A 225 -9.77 35.23 -8.79
CA GLU A 225 -10.95 34.84 -9.56
C GLU A 225 -10.58 33.86 -10.68
N ALA A 226 -9.51 34.13 -11.44
CA ALA A 226 -9.02 33.23 -12.49
C ALA A 226 -8.65 31.83 -11.94
N VAL A 227 -7.98 31.77 -10.78
CA VAL A 227 -7.68 30.51 -10.10
C VAL A 227 -8.96 29.79 -9.70
N GLY A 228 -9.90 30.46 -9.02
CA GLY A 228 -11.16 29.85 -8.62
C GLY A 228 -11.97 29.30 -9.80
N GLN A 229 -11.98 30.02 -10.92
CA GLN A 229 -12.66 29.62 -12.16
C GLN A 229 -11.95 28.47 -12.93
N SER A 230 -10.68 28.22 -12.62
CA SER A 230 -9.89 27.17 -13.28
C SER A 230 -10.07 25.78 -12.68
N PHE A 231 -10.70 25.66 -11.53
CA PHE A 231 -11.00 24.36 -10.93
C PHE A 231 -12.04 23.60 -11.73
N ASN A 232 -11.86 22.28 -11.79
CA ASN A 232 -12.87 21.39 -12.37
C ASN A 232 -14.19 21.50 -11.60
N ASN A 233 -15.28 21.85 -12.31
CA ASN A 233 -16.61 22.09 -11.75
C ASN A 233 -17.53 20.87 -11.87
N GLN A 234 -17.03 19.68 -11.56
CA GLN A 234 -17.79 18.43 -11.54
C GLN A 234 -17.87 17.92 -10.10
N TYR A 235 -19.03 18.02 -9.48
CA TYR A 235 -19.23 17.65 -8.09
C TYR A 235 -20.29 16.56 -7.91
N THR A 236 -21.35 16.57 -8.76
CA THR A 236 -22.46 15.63 -8.64
C THR A 236 -22.10 14.28 -9.24
N PRO A 237 -22.03 13.19 -8.45
CA PRO A 237 -21.80 11.87 -8.98
C PRO A 237 -22.92 11.39 -9.90
N ASN A 238 -22.56 10.72 -10.98
CA ASN A 238 -23.49 9.93 -11.79
C ASN A 238 -23.83 8.64 -11.03
N VAL A 239 -24.98 8.06 -11.37
CA VAL A 239 -25.38 6.74 -10.91
C VAL A 239 -25.36 5.81 -12.12
N GLU A 240 -24.49 4.81 -12.09
CA GLU A 240 -24.29 3.85 -13.18
C GLU A 240 -24.13 2.44 -12.63
N ASP A 241 -24.44 1.44 -13.44
CA ASP A 241 -24.22 0.04 -13.05
C ASP A 241 -22.72 -0.30 -13.01
N ALA A 242 -22.23 -0.77 -11.86
CA ALA A 242 -20.83 -1.20 -11.76
C ALA A 242 -20.56 -2.44 -12.61
N PRO A 243 -19.43 -2.49 -13.35
CA PRO A 243 -19.05 -3.68 -14.11
C PRO A 243 -18.61 -4.82 -13.17
N PRO A 244 -18.50 -6.06 -13.69
CA PRO A 244 -17.89 -7.17 -12.97
C PRO A 244 -16.42 -6.88 -12.63
N ASN A 245 -15.95 -7.43 -11.50
CA ASN A 245 -14.55 -7.38 -11.13
C ASN A 245 -13.71 -8.25 -12.07
N VAL A 246 -12.56 -7.75 -12.48
CA VAL A 246 -11.64 -8.44 -13.40
C VAL A 246 -10.25 -8.50 -12.78
N ASN A 247 -9.62 -9.67 -12.87
CA ASN A 247 -8.21 -9.86 -12.59
C ASN A 247 -7.54 -10.57 -13.76
N ILE A 248 -6.38 -10.09 -14.18
CA ILE A 248 -5.57 -10.68 -15.25
C ILE A 248 -4.13 -10.75 -14.77
N SER A 249 -3.54 -11.94 -14.82
CA SER A 249 -2.14 -12.12 -14.47
C SER A 249 -1.39 -12.96 -15.50
N THR A 250 -0.12 -12.65 -15.65
CA THR A 250 0.80 -13.46 -16.48
C THR A 250 2.16 -13.54 -15.82
N SER A 251 2.78 -14.71 -15.87
CA SER A 251 4.13 -14.93 -15.36
C SER A 251 4.92 -15.76 -16.35
N LEU A 252 6.15 -15.38 -16.56
CA LEU A 252 7.11 -16.03 -17.45
C LEU A 252 8.43 -16.24 -16.72
N GLY A 253 9.01 -17.42 -16.82
CA GLY A 253 10.34 -17.68 -16.28
C GLY A 253 11.09 -18.68 -17.13
N ASN A 254 12.43 -18.59 -17.09
CA ASN A 254 13.33 -19.51 -17.77
C ASN A 254 14.74 -19.44 -17.16
N TYR A 255 15.58 -20.41 -17.55
CA TYR A 255 16.99 -20.39 -17.23
C TYR A 255 17.83 -20.73 -18.47
N HIS A 256 19.09 -20.36 -18.44
CA HIS A 256 20.07 -20.65 -19.49
C HIS A 256 21.40 -21.02 -18.86
N GLU A 257 21.98 -22.15 -19.28
CA GLU A 257 23.35 -22.51 -18.93
C GLU A 257 24.32 -21.66 -19.72
N LEU A 258 25.31 -21.05 -19.05
CA LEU A 258 26.29 -20.16 -19.64
C LEU A 258 27.60 -20.93 -19.94
N GLY A 259 27.73 -21.45 -21.15
CA GLY A 259 28.90 -22.21 -21.59
C GLY A 259 29.04 -23.54 -20.84
N ASN A 260 30.31 -23.99 -20.68
CA ASN A 260 30.64 -25.25 -19.99
C ASN A 260 31.08 -25.04 -18.54
N SER A 261 30.86 -23.88 -17.97
CA SER A 261 31.35 -23.49 -16.62
C SER A 261 30.42 -23.94 -15.51
N GLY A 262 29.23 -24.45 -15.79
CA GLY A 262 28.20 -24.74 -14.81
C GLY A 262 27.46 -23.51 -14.30
N MET A 263 27.78 -22.33 -14.84
CA MET A 263 27.03 -21.08 -14.50
C MET A 263 25.64 -21.11 -15.13
N LYS A 264 24.64 -20.65 -14.39
CA LYS A 264 23.27 -20.53 -14.87
C LYS A 264 22.78 -19.10 -14.74
N PHE A 265 22.17 -18.58 -15.78
CA PHE A 265 21.41 -17.34 -15.74
C PHE A 265 19.93 -17.69 -15.75
N ASN A 266 19.19 -17.20 -14.79
CA ASN A 266 17.77 -17.44 -14.64
C ASN A 266 17.01 -16.12 -14.52
N TYR A 267 15.77 -16.10 -14.98
CA TYR A 267 14.92 -14.91 -14.86
C TYR A 267 13.45 -15.28 -14.69
N LEU A 268 12.73 -14.36 -14.09
CA LEU A 268 11.29 -14.41 -13.92
C LEU A 268 10.72 -13.01 -14.10
N ALA A 269 9.61 -12.90 -14.82
CA ALA A 269 8.80 -11.71 -14.91
C ALA A 269 7.33 -12.09 -14.66
N SER A 270 6.63 -11.26 -13.87
CA SER A 270 5.20 -11.41 -13.65
C SER A 270 4.54 -10.04 -13.69
N LEU A 271 3.34 -9.98 -14.27
CA LEU A 271 2.47 -8.81 -14.30
C LEU A 271 1.10 -9.22 -13.80
N ASP A 272 0.48 -8.39 -13.01
CA ASP A 272 -0.87 -8.55 -12.49
C ASP A 272 -1.65 -7.24 -12.62
N TYR A 273 -2.89 -7.33 -13.07
CA TYR A 273 -3.84 -6.23 -13.17
C TYR A 273 -5.16 -6.67 -12.55
N SER A 274 -5.70 -5.84 -11.68
CA SER A 274 -7.02 -6.04 -11.08
C SER A 274 -7.83 -4.77 -11.11
N ASN A 275 -9.12 -4.88 -11.40
CA ASN A 275 -10.10 -3.80 -11.29
C ASN A 275 -11.33 -4.35 -10.57
N GLY A 276 -11.62 -3.79 -9.41
CA GLY A 276 -12.68 -4.24 -8.52
C GLY A 276 -13.60 -3.11 -8.10
N TRP A 277 -14.89 -3.40 -8.02
CA TRP A 277 -15.93 -2.49 -7.58
C TRP A 277 -16.61 -3.03 -6.33
N ASP A 278 -16.79 -2.18 -5.34
CA ASP A 278 -17.55 -2.47 -4.12
C ASP A 278 -18.49 -1.30 -3.79
N THR A 279 -19.68 -1.60 -3.32
CA THR A 279 -20.65 -0.61 -2.87
C THR A 279 -21.09 -0.94 -1.46
N ASN A 280 -21.00 0.03 -0.56
CA ASN A 280 -21.35 -0.13 0.85
C ASN A 280 -22.50 0.80 1.22
N GLN A 281 -23.45 0.27 1.97
CA GLN A 281 -24.49 1.05 2.61
C GLN A 281 -24.47 0.76 4.12
N ILE A 282 -24.40 1.83 4.92
CA ILE A 282 -24.30 1.74 6.38
C ILE A 282 -25.30 2.73 6.98
N GLU A 283 -26.20 2.24 7.83
CA GLU A 283 -27.04 3.09 8.68
C GLU A 283 -26.41 3.24 10.05
N ARG A 284 -26.27 4.47 10.50
CA ARG A 284 -25.80 4.79 11.86
C ARG A 284 -26.85 5.58 12.61
N ASN A 285 -27.34 5.01 13.69
CA ASN A 285 -28.33 5.60 14.57
C ASN A 285 -27.77 5.72 15.98
N THR A 286 -27.83 6.93 16.55
CA THR A 286 -27.48 7.20 17.95
C THR A 286 -28.73 7.50 18.72
N TYR A 287 -28.87 6.90 19.91
CA TYR A 287 -30.03 7.08 20.78
C TYR A 287 -29.61 7.61 22.15
N VAL A 288 -30.41 8.50 22.70
CA VAL A 288 -30.24 9.03 24.05
C VAL A 288 -31.47 8.71 24.90
N PRO A 289 -31.33 8.51 26.22
CA PRO A 289 -32.47 8.35 27.14
C PRO A 289 -33.33 9.60 27.15
N GLY A 290 -34.62 9.46 26.88
CA GLY A 290 -35.64 10.50 26.97
C GLY A 290 -36.71 10.16 28.03
N SER A 291 -37.66 11.04 28.27
CA SER A 291 -38.73 10.86 29.25
C SER A 291 -39.70 9.73 28.91
N GLU A 292 -39.83 9.38 27.62
CA GLU A 292 -40.75 8.34 27.12
C GLU A 292 -40.00 7.12 26.54
N GLY A 293 -38.69 6.99 26.79
CA GLY A 293 -37.84 5.94 26.27
C GLY A 293 -36.63 6.49 25.54
N LEU A 294 -36.07 5.69 24.59
CA LEU A 294 -34.93 6.12 23.78
C LEU A 294 -35.40 7.07 22.67
N THR A 295 -34.78 8.23 22.59
CA THR A 295 -34.99 9.21 21.52
C THR A 295 -33.81 9.14 20.56
N LYS A 296 -34.10 9.05 19.25
CA LYS A 296 -33.06 9.06 18.20
C LYS A 296 -32.45 10.47 18.13
N GLN A 297 -31.11 10.55 18.34
CA GLN A 297 -30.35 11.79 18.32
C GLN A 297 -29.66 11.99 16.95
N GLU A 298 -29.16 10.89 16.36
CA GLU A 298 -28.60 10.90 15.03
C GLU A 298 -29.27 9.81 14.17
N ASP A 299 -29.47 10.12 12.91
CA ASP A 299 -30.00 9.24 11.90
C ASP A 299 -29.26 9.51 10.59
N LEU A 300 -28.19 8.73 10.34
CA LEU A 300 -27.31 8.94 9.21
C LEU A 300 -27.25 7.68 8.34
N ASP A 301 -27.47 7.86 7.03
CA ASP A 301 -27.28 6.86 5.99
C ASP A 301 -26.01 7.18 5.21
N PHE A 302 -25.10 6.23 5.15
CA PHE A 302 -23.85 6.30 4.42
C PHE A 302 -23.93 5.39 3.21
N ARG A 303 -23.75 5.92 2.03
CA ARG A 303 -23.66 5.15 0.79
C ARG A 303 -22.36 5.48 0.08
N GLY A 304 -21.57 4.47 -0.23
CA GLY A 304 -20.27 4.63 -0.88
C GLY A 304 -20.03 3.64 -1.98
N THR A 305 -19.35 4.08 -3.02
CA THR A 305 -18.76 3.25 -4.07
C THR A 305 -17.25 3.40 -4.02
N GLU A 306 -16.56 2.27 -4.10
CA GLU A 306 -15.10 2.19 -4.21
C GLU A 306 -14.77 1.38 -5.47
N ASN A 307 -14.01 1.99 -6.39
CA ASN A 307 -13.34 1.30 -7.48
C ASN A 307 -11.86 1.20 -7.14
N SER A 308 -11.36 -0.03 -6.95
CA SER A 308 -9.95 -0.30 -6.68
C SER A 308 -9.27 -0.86 -7.91
N ILE A 309 -8.21 -0.20 -8.37
CA ILE A 309 -7.40 -0.61 -9.51
C ILE A 309 -5.99 -0.95 -9.00
N ASP A 310 -5.58 -2.20 -9.21
CA ASP A 310 -4.26 -2.69 -8.83
C ASP A 310 -3.45 -3.03 -10.08
N VAL A 311 -2.22 -2.53 -10.14
CA VAL A 311 -1.23 -2.88 -11.18
C VAL A 311 0.06 -3.25 -10.50
N SER A 312 0.53 -4.47 -10.70
CA SER A 312 1.77 -4.91 -10.10
C SER A 312 2.67 -5.66 -11.07
N GLY A 313 3.96 -5.55 -10.84
CA GLY A 313 4.96 -6.26 -11.62
C GLY A 313 6.15 -6.68 -10.77
N ILE A 314 6.73 -7.81 -11.11
CA ILE A 314 8.01 -8.27 -10.60
C ILE A 314 8.89 -8.70 -11.75
N PHE A 315 10.15 -8.32 -11.69
CA PHE A 315 11.24 -8.85 -12.51
C PHE A 315 12.36 -9.33 -11.60
N SER A 316 12.76 -10.58 -11.74
CA SER A 316 13.91 -11.15 -11.03
C SER A 316 14.88 -11.75 -12.04
N ALA A 317 16.17 -11.46 -11.87
CA ALA A 317 17.25 -12.05 -12.67
C ALA A 317 18.34 -12.56 -11.72
N GLY A 318 18.71 -13.82 -11.87
CA GLY A 318 19.71 -14.49 -11.04
C GLY A 318 20.88 -15.02 -11.87
N LEU A 319 22.06 -14.94 -11.30
CA LEU A 319 23.27 -15.59 -11.80
C LEU A 319 23.77 -16.58 -10.76
N ASP A 320 23.56 -17.87 -11.02
CA ASP A 320 24.16 -18.94 -10.23
C ASP A 320 25.56 -19.20 -10.79
N ILE A 321 26.58 -18.72 -10.09
CA ILE A 321 27.99 -18.84 -10.48
C ILE A 321 28.43 -20.30 -10.37
N ASN A 322 27.94 -20.98 -9.33
CA ASN A 322 28.03 -22.40 -9.07
C ASN A 322 26.98 -22.78 -8.01
N ASP A 323 26.92 -24.04 -7.59
CA ASP A 323 25.95 -24.55 -6.62
C ASP A 323 26.00 -23.84 -5.24
N ASN A 324 27.09 -23.13 -4.94
CA ASN A 324 27.33 -22.49 -3.66
C ASN A 324 27.29 -20.95 -3.72
N ASN A 325 27.22 -20.36 -4.90
CA ASN A 325 27.34 -18.91 -5.04
C ASN A 325 26.33 -18.39 -6.04
N ASN A 326 25.44 -17.53 -5.59
CA ASN A 326 24.49 -16.85 -6.46
C ASN A 326 24.41 -15.35 -6.18
N VAL A 327 24.03 -14.61 -7.20
CA VAL A 327 23.70 -13.19 -7.10
C VAL A 327 22.37 -12.97 -7.81
N ARG A 328 21.47 -12.22 -7.21
CA ARG A 328 20.12 -11.94 -7.73
C ARG A 328 19.80 -10.48 -7.68
N PHE A 329 19.24 -9.98 -8.77
CA PHE A 329 18.56 -8.70 -8.84
C PHE A 329 17.04 -8.93 -8.84
N THR A 330 16.30 -8.14 -8.06
CA THR A 330 14.83 -8.17 -8.02
C THR A 330 14.29 -6.76 -8.07
N SER A 331 13.41 -6.49 -9.03
CA SER A 331 12.67 -5.23 -9.14
C SER A 331 11.19 -5.53 -8.99
N VAL A 332 10.51 -4.77 -8.13
CA VAL A 332 9.07 -4.89 -7.84
C VAL A 332 8.44 -3.51 -7.98
N ILE A 333 7.32 -3.44 -8.69
CA ILE A 333 6.48 -2.25 -8.78
C ILE A 333 5.06 -2.67 -8.40
N LEU A 334 4.51 -1.99 -7.40
CA LEU A 334 3.14 -2.18 -6.92
C LEU A 334 2.44 -0.84 -6.99
N ARG A 335 1.27 -0.79 -7.62
CA ARG A 335 0.38 0.37 -7.58
C ARG A 335 -1.01 -0.08 -7.23
N LYS A 336 -1.61 0.59 -6.27
CA LYS A 336 -3.00 0.46 -5.91
C LYS A 336 -3.65 1.84 -5.90
N THR A 337 -4.70 1.98 -6.68
CA THR A 337 -5.48 3.21 -6.75
C THR A 337 -6.88 2.95 -6.28
N ASP A 338 -7.35 3.78 -5.38
CA ASP A 338 -8.72 3.77 -4.90
C ASP A 338 -9.43 5.04 -5.39
N ASP A 339 -10.46 4.87 -6.22
CA ASP A 339 -11.42 5.92 -6.61
C ASP A 339 -12.70 5.72 -5.79
N ARG A 340 -13.02 6.69 -4.93
CA ARG A 340 -14.06 6.58 -3.93
C ARG A 340 -15.02 7.75 -3.98
N ILE A 341 -16.29 7.44 -3.88
CA ILE A 341 -17.34 8.44 -3.71
C ILE A 341 -18.24 7.99 -2.56
N PHE A 342 -18.31 8.82 -1.52
CA PHE A 342 -19.17 8.58 -0.37
C PHE A 342 -20.19 9.70 -0.23
N LYS A 343 -21.43 9.33 0.02
CA LYS A 343 -22.50 10.23 0.42
C LYS A 343 -22.98 9.88 1.82
N THR A 344 -23.11 10.90 2.65
CA THR A 344 -23.71 10.82 3.98
C THR A 344 -24.94 11.71 3.99
N GLU A 345 -26.09 11.14 4.26
CA GLU A 345 -27.37 11.86 4.31
C GLU A 345 -28.05 11.60 5.67
N GLY A 346 -28.80 12.57 6.18
CA GLY A 346 -29.59 12.36 7.39
C GLY A 346 -29.68 13.54 8.33
N ASN A 347 -29.85 13.24 9.60
CA ASN A 347 -30.03 14.26 10.64
C ASN A 347 -29.05 14.04 11.81
N THR A 348 -28.59 15.12 12.38
CA THR A 348 -27.83 15.14 13.64
C THR A 348 -28.57 16.00 14.67
N GLU A 349 -28.10 16.01 15.91
CA GLU A 349 -28.64 16.89 16.94
C GLU A 349 -28.58 18.37 16.55
N ALA A 350 -27.54 18.77 15.85
CA ALA A 350 -27.28 20.16 15.47
C ALA A 350 -27.89 20.54 14.12
N GLU A 351 -28.16 19.57 13.23
CA GLU A 351 -28.47 19.84 11.83
C GLU A 351 -29.49 18.82 11.30
N SER A 352 -30.53 19.32 10.64
CA SER A 352 -31.47 18.54 9.88
C SER A 352 -31.12 18.59 8.40
N GLU A 353 -31.47 17.53 7.66
CA GLU A 353 -31.24 17.45 6.21
C GLU A 353 -29.76 17.69 5.83
N LEU A 354 -28.86 17.05 6.59
CA LEU A 354 -27.42 17.04 6.31
C LEU A 354 -27.15 16.18 5.08
N GLU A 355 -26.37 16.71 4.13
CA GLU A 355 -25.78 15.96 3.03
C GLU A 355 -24.30 16.28 2.94
N ILE A 356 -23.44 15.25 2.99
CA ILE A 356 -21.98 15.38 2.77
C ILE A 356 -21.61 14.45 1.61
N THR A 357 -20.86 14.96 0.65
CA THR A 357 -20.28 14.15 -0.41
C THR A 357 -18.76 14.26 -0.35
N GLU A 358 -18.10 13.11 -0.36
CA GLU A 358 -16.65 12.96 -0.37
C GLU A 358 -16.26 12.27 -1.67
N ILE A 359 -15.32 12.85 -2.41
CA ILE A 359 -14.79 12.35 -3.68
C ILE A 359 -13.29 12.22 -3.49
N GLU A 360 -12.78 11.01 -3.61
CA GLU A 360 -11.38 10.71 -3.37
C GLU A 360 -10.77 9.92 -4.52
N TRP A 361 -9.60 10.33 -4.97
CA TRP A 361 -8.69 9.57 -5.80
C TRP A 361 -7.36 9.47 -5.08
N VAL A 362 -6.92 8.24 -4.80
CA VAL A 362 -5.69 8.00 -4.05
C VAL A 362 -4.86 6.94 -4.74
N GLU A 363 -3.74 7.34 -5.33
CA GLU A 363 -2.72 6.45 -5.88
C GLU A 363 -1.69 6.15 -4.81
N ARG A 364 -1.39 4.87 -4.56
CA ARG A 364 -0.31 4.40 -3.69
C ARG A 364 0.60 3.52 -4.52
N GLU A 365 1.88 3.84 -4.58
CA GLU A 365 2.87 3.08 -5.33
C GLU A 365 4.03 2.69 -4.42
N LEU A 366 4.58 1.50 -4.64
CA LEU A 366 5.82 1.05 -4.04
C LEU A 366 6.71 0.47 -5.14
N ALA A 367 7.89 1.07 -5.31
CA ALA A 367 8.93 0.61 -6.21
C ALA A 367 10.13 0.11 -5.39
N SER A 368 10.58 -1.12 -5.62
CA SER A 368 11.69 -1.73 -4.90
C SER A 368 12.70 -2.30 -5.87
N ASN A 369 13.95 -1.90 -5.74
CA ASN A 369 15.07 -2.48 -6.45
C ASN A 369 16.05 -3.07 -5.44
N GLN A 370 16.34 -4.37 -5.58
CA GLN A 370 17.19 -5.09 -4.64
C GLN A 370 18.23 -5.92 -5.38
N ILE A 371 19.45 -5.94 -4.85
CA ILE A 371 20.48 -6.88 -5.26
C ILE A 371 20.94 -7.67 -4.03
N GLN A 372 21.00 -8.99 -4.16
CA GLN A 372 21.33 -9.91 -3.08
C GLN A 372 22.34 -10.93 -3.54
N GLY A 373 23.22 -11.35 -2.65
CA GLY A 373 24.13 -12.46 -2.90
C GLY A 373 24.13 -13.44 -1.74
N ASP A 374 24.14 -14.73 -2.10
CA ASP A 374 24.22 -15.85 -1.16
C ASP A 374 25.46 -16.67 -1.53
N HIS A 375 26.36 -16.83 -0.56
CA HIS A 375 27.64 -17.50 -0.74
C HIS A 375 27.85 -18.54 0.35
N TYR A 376 28.14 -19.79 -0.03
CA TYR A 376 28.42 -20.89 0.86
C TYR A 376 29.84 -21.39 0.67
N PHE A 377 30.61 -21.46 1.76
CA PHE A 377 32.02 -21.87 1.79
C PHE A 377 32.19 -23.11 2.68
N PRO A 378 32.05 -24.34 2.12
CA PRO A 378 32.09 -25.58 2.92
C PRO A 378 33.44 -25.79 3.64
N GLY A 379 34.54 -25.28 3.06
CA GLY A 379 35.89 -25.39 3.64
C GLY A 379 36.16 -24.50 4.84
N PHE A 380 35.25 -23.56 5.22
CA PHE A 380 35.39 -22.62 6.30
C PHE A 380 34.30 -22.81 7.37
N ASN A 381 34.19 -24.00 7.94
CA ASN A 381 33.14 -24.34 8.90
C ASN A 381 31.73 -24.02 8.37
N GLU A 382 31.50 -24.41 7.12
CA GLU A 382 30.21 -24.20 6.47
C GLU A 382 29.77 -22.74 6.51
N LEU A 383 30.69 -21.80 6.30
CA LEU A 383 30.41 -20.38 6.31
C LEU A 383 29.39 -20.03 5.23
N VAL A 384 28.28 -19.44 5.65
CA VAL A 384 27.29 -18.79 4.79
C VAL A 384 27.47 -17.27 4.94
N PHE A 385 27.67 -16.61 3.82
CA PHE A 385 27.71 -15.16 3.71
C PHE A 385 26.56 -14.68 2.83
N ASN A 386 25.63 -13.93 3.43
CA ASN A 386 24.53 -13.29 2.72
C ASN A 386 24.72 -11.77 2.78
N TRP A 387 24.49 -11.12 1.67
CA TRP A 387 24.47 -9.67 1.61
C TRP A 387 23.30 -9.18 0.77
N ARG A 388 22.78 -8.00 1.10
CA ARG A 388 21.73 -7.35 0.36
C ARG A 388 21.97 -5.85 0.31
N TYR A 389 21.60 -5.26 -0.81
CA TYR A 389 21.42 -3.83 -0.98
C TYR A 389 20.04 -3.59 -1.56
N SER A 390 19.30 -2.64 -1.02
CA SER A 390 17.97 -2.29 -1.47
C SER A 390 17.77 -0.79 -1.52
N GLU A 391 17.03 -0.36 -2.54
CA GLU A 391 16.50 0.97 -2.72
C GLU A 391 14.99 0.84 -2.93
N ILE A 392 14.20 1.40 -2.03
CA ILE A 392 12.75 1.24 -2.02
C ILE A 392 12.11 2.62 -1.85
N THR A 393 11.18 2.95 -2.73
CA THR A 393 10.41 4.19 -2.68
C THR A 393 8.93 3.86 -2.59
N ALA A 394 8.24 4.48 -1.65
CA ALA A 394 6.79 4.47 -1.55
C ALA A 394 6.25 5.87 -1.79
N THR A 395 5.29 6.00 -2.70
CA THR A 395 4.63 7.27 -2.98
C THR A 395 3.12 7.19 -2.73
N ARG A 396 2.54 8.33 -2.41
CA ARG A 396 1.10 8.52 -2.36
C ARG A 396 0.74 9.84 -3.02
N ASP A 397 -0.07 9.77 -4.05
CA ASP A 397 -0.64 10.94 -4.73
C ASP A 397 -2.16 10.94 -4.52
N ALA A 398 -2.68 12.06 -4.02
CA ALA A 398 -4.12 12.25 -3.87
C ALA A 398 -4.50 13.62 -4.44
N PRO A 399 -4.61 13.71 -5.78
CA PRO A 399 -4.94 14.96 -6.45
C PRO A 399 -6.42 15.24 -6.36
N ASP A 400 -6.76 16.48 -6.02
CA ASP A 400 -8.11 17.06 -6.07
C ASP A 400 -9.19 16.26 -5.32
N ASN A 401 -8.85 15.76 -4.12
CA ASN A 401 -9.85 15.16 -3.24
C ASN A 401 -10.81 16.25 -2.76
N ARG A 402 -12.12 15.98 -2.82
CA ARG A 402 -13.17 16.97 -2.60
C ARG A 402 -14.09 16.53 -1.48
N ILE A 403 -14.47 17.48 -0.64
CA ILE A 403 -15.54 17.34 0.33
C ILE A 403 -16.46 18.54 0.17
N TYR A 404 -17.75 18.31 0.04
CA TYR A 404 -18.74 19.37 0.06
C TYR A 404 -19.98 18.97 0.84
N ARG A 405 -20.67 19.99 1.36
CA ARG A 405 -21.71 19.80 2.34
C ARG A 405 -22.90 20.74 2.10
N TYR A 406 -24.08 20.21 2.28
CA TYR A 406 -25.33 20.95 2.42
C TYR A 406 -25.87 20.77 3.82
N ASP A 407 -26.25 21.88 4.45
CA ASP A 407 -26.90 21.92 5.75
C ASP A 407 -28.32 22.45 5.56
N THR A 408 -29.33 21.72 5.98
CA THR A 408 -30.74 22.09 5.79
C THR A 408 -31.10 22.37 4.32
N GLY A 409 -30.49 21.58 3.41
CA GLY A 409 -30.68 21.70 1.96
C GLY A 409 -29.95 22.87 1.28
N GLU A 410 -29.16 23.68 2.03
CA GLU A 410 -28.37 24.78 1.49
C GLU A 410 -26.88 24.48 1.51
N PHE A 411 -26.16 24.87 0.45
CA PHE A 411 -24.69 24.75 0.39
C PHE A 411 -24.04 25.45 1.58
N SER A 412 -23.22 24.75 2.34
CA SER A 412 -22.70 25.18 3.63
C SER A 412 -21.62 26.25 3.50
N SER A 413 -21.74 27.33 4.27
CA SER A 413 -20.71 28.37 4.38
C SER A 413 -19.58 28.02 5.34
N ARG A 414 -19.61 26.85 6.00
CA ARG A 414 -18.57 26.38 6.92
C ARG A 414 -17.23 26.25 6.22
N VAL A 415 -16.15 26.45 6.94
CA VAL A 415 -14.78 26.32 6.39
C VAL A 415 -14.48 24.90 5.93
N ASP A 416 -15.03 23.91 6.66
CA ASP A 416 -14.95 22.49 6.37
C ASP A 416 -16.07 21.98 5.43
N GLY A 417 -16.99 22.86 5.05
CA GLY A 417 -18.15 22.55 4.20
C GLY A 417 -17.85 22.49 2.71
N ASN A 418 -16.67 22.90 2.27
CA ASN A 418 -16.21 22.74 0.90
C ASN A 418 -14.69 22.76 0.86
N LEU A 419 -14.10 21.64 0.58
CA LEU A 419 -12.64 21.46 0.56
C LEU A 419 -12.21 20.81 -0.75
N ARG A 420 -11.06 21.25 -1.24
CA ARG A 420 -10.30 20.60 -2.31
C ARG A 420 -8.87 20.43 -1.84
N ASN A 421 -8.44 19.20 -1.74
CA ASN A 421 -7.15 18.83 -1.17
C ASN A 421 -6.26 18.23 -2.26
N PHE A 422 -5.03 18.68 -2.32
CA PHE A 422 -3.97 18.11 -3.14
C PHE A 422 -2.88 17.65 -2.19
N SER A 423 -2.60 16.35 -2.16
CA SER A 423 -1.56 15.83 -1.28
C SER A 423 -0.63 14.89 -2.01
N GLN A 424 0.66 14.99 -1.66
CA GLN A 424 1.73 14.13 -2.14
C GLN A 424 2.55 13.67 -0.95
N LEU A 425 3.00 12.43 -1.01
CA LEU A 425 3.94 11.86 -0.05
C LEU A 425 4.96 11.02 -0.82
N GLU A 426 6.22 11.16 -0.45
CA GLU A 426 7.30 10.30 -0.87
C GLU A 426 8.06 9.82 0.36
N ASP A 427 8.28 8.50 0.47
CA ASP A 427 9.00 7.85 1.55
C ASP A 427 10.03 6.91 0.91
N GLN A 428 11.32 7.24 1.02
CA GLN A 428 12.44 6.47 0.45
C GLN A 428 13.19 5.73 1.55
N ALA A 429 13.67 4.53 1.26
CA ALA A 429 14.51 3.75 2.14
C ALA A 429 15.65 3.07 1.37
N ASN A 430 16.88 3.30 1.80
CA ASN A 430 18.10 2.64 1.32
C ASN A 430 18.64 1.76 2.41
N GLU A 431 18.96 0.50 2.13
CA GLU A 431 19.46 -0.44 3.13
C GLU A 431 20.59 -1.31 2.59
N LEU A 432 21.66 -1.45 3.37
CA LEU A 432 22.71 -2.44 3.22
C LEU A 432 22.65 -3.42 4.39
N GLY A 433 22.57 -4.72 4.11
CA GLY A 433 22.61 -5.78 5.10
C GLY A 433 23.70 -6.80 4.80
N LEU A 434 24.41 -7.24 5.83
CA LEU A 434 25.48 -8.25 5.77
C LEU A 434 25.25 -9.27 6.88
N ASP A 435 25.24 -10.56 6.54
CA ASP A 435 25.03 -11.67 7.45
C ASP A 435 26.10 -12.75 7.28
N PHE A 436 26.73 -13.19 8.35
CA PHE A 436 27.70 -14.28 8.38
C PHE A 436 27.22 -15.35 9.36
N THR A 437 27.11 -16.59 8.90
CA THR A 437 26.72 -17.74 9.71
C THR A 437 27.75 -18.85 9.53
N MET A 438 28.16 -19.48 10.61
CA MET A 438 29.07 -20.63 10.60
C MET A 438 28.44 -21.80 11.33
N VAL A 439 28.91 -23.02 11.07
CA VAL A 439 28.45 -24.24 11.74
C VAL A 439 29.64 -24.94 12.38
N PHE A 440 29.51 -25.28 13.66
CA PHE A 440 30.48 -26.05 14.41
C PHE A 440 29.79 -27.31 14.99
N TYR A 441 30.47 -28.43 14.87
CA TYR A 441 30.00 -29.71 15.41
C TYR A 441 30.68 -29.97 16.77
N GLY A 442 29.88 -30.08 17.81
CA GLY A 442 30.34 -30.29 19.17
C GLY A 442 30.09 -31.73 19.66
N PRO A 443 30.45 -32.01 20.94
CA PRO A 443 30.23 -33.32 21.55
C PRO A 443 28.74 -33.61 21.72
N LYS A 444 28.38 -34.92 21.78
CA LYS A 444 26.99 -35.40 21.94
C LYS A 444 26.03 -34.92 20.82
N ASN A 445 26.48 -34.96 19.57
CA ASN A 445 25.70 -34.51 18.40
C ASN A 445 25.18 -33.09 18.55
N SER A 446 25.90 -32.22 19.27
CA SER A 446 25.51 -30.81 19.32
C SER A 446 25.98 -30.06 18.08
N ILE A 447 25.13 -29.20 17.56
CA ILE A 447 25.45 -28.27 16.47
C ILE A 447 25.41 -26.87 17.05
N ILE A 448 26.47 -26.11 16.84
CA ILE A 448 26.62 -24.73 17.32
C ILE A 448 26.68 -23.82 16.11
N THR A 449 25.73 -22.91 15.99
CA THR A 449 25.60 -22.00 14.84
C THR A 449 25.68 -20.54 15.28
N PRO A 450 26.90 -19.96 15.35
CA PRO A 450 27.03 -18.52 15.51
C PRO A 450 26.61 -17.77 14.25
N LYS A 451 25.92 -16.66 14.44
CA LYS A 451 25.53 -15.71 13.41
C LYS A 451 25.89 -14.30 13.85
N ILE A 452 26.52 -13.52 12.98
CA ILE A 452 26.77 -12.09 13.17
C ILE A 452 26.25 -11.33 11.96
N GLY A 453 25.80 -10.10 12.15
CA GLY A 453 25.34 -9.29 11.05
C GLY A 453 25.44 -7.79 11.30
N TYR A 454 25.37 -7.07 10.22
CA TYR A 454 25.38 -5.61 10.15
C TYR A 454 24.26 -5.12 9.26
N VAL A 455 23.59 -4.05 9.66
CA VAL A 455 22.57 -3.36 8.86
C VAL A 455 22.82 -1.86 8.96
N SER A 456 22.85 -1.19 7.81
CA SER A 456 22.82 0.26 7.69
C SER A 456 21.60 0.64 6.84
N ALA A 457 20.75 1.50 7.35
CA ALA A 457 19.55 1.96 6.66
C ALA A 457 19.36 3.46 6.83
N GLU A 458 19.04 4.13 5.73
CA GLU A 458 18.68 5.54 5.67
C GLU A 458 17.26 5.64 5.12
N LYS A 459 16.44 6.47 5.75
CA LYS A 459 15.05 6.65 5.34
C LYS A 459 14.66 8.12 5.38
N GLN A 460 14.12 8.62 4.27
CA GLN A 460 13.68 10.01 4.12
C GLN A 460 12.22 10.05 3.71
N ARG A 461 11.46 10.96 4.31
CA ARG A 461 10.04 11.14 4.03
C ARG A 461 9.68 12.61 3.92
N ASP A 462 9.01 12.94 2.82
CA ASP A 462 8.40 14.24 2.56
C ASP A 462 6.89 14.08 2.39
N SER A 463 6.12 14.96 3.02
CA SER A 463 4.66 14.99 2.89
C SER A 463 4.16 16.41 2.78
N GLU A 464 3.50 16.69 1.66
CA GLU A 464 2.87 17.97 1.39
C GLU A 464 1.37 17.83 1.17
N ILE A 465 0.62 18.78 1.75
CA ILE A 465 -0.83 18.91 1.56
C ILE A 465 -1.13 20.39 1.36
N ARG A 466 -1.85 20.71 0.26
CA ARG A 466 -2.46 22.02 0.06
C ARG A 466 -3.98 21.89 0.06
N ARG A 467 -4.62 22.78 0.80
CA ARG A 467 -6.07 22.77 1.00
C ARG A 467 -6.68 24.07 0.53
N TYR A 468 -7.70 23.95 -0.29
CA TYR A 468 -8.44 25.09 -0.84
C TYR A 468 -9.92 24.96 -0.53
N GLY A 469 -10.60 26.11 -0.44
CA GLY A 469 -12.04 26.16 -0.26
C GLY A 469 -12.61 27.48 -0.75
N PHE A 470 -13.91 27.51 -1.05
CA PHE A 470 -14.61 28.72 -1.46
C PHE A 470 -15.19 29.44 -0.24
N ALA A 471 -14.76 30.67 -0.02
CA ALA A 471 -15.34 31.57 0.98
C ALA A 471 -16.56 32.30 0.41
N PHE A 472 -17.61 32.43 1.19
CA PHE A 472 -18.81 33.20 0.86
C PHE A 472 -18.51 34.70 1.10
N ASN A 473 -18.48 35.50 0.04
CA ASN A 473 -17.99 36.87 0.11
C ASN A 473 -18.91 37.86 -0.61
N GLY A 474 -20.12 38.05 -0.12
CA GLY A 474 -21.00 39.06 -0.67
C GLY A 474 -22.38 38.54 -1.06
N PRO A 475 -23.21 39.36 -1.75
CA PRO A 475 -24.63 39.06 -1.91
C PRO A 475 -24.92 37.85 -2.80
N ILE A 476 -24.08 37.55 -3.79
CA ILE A 476 -24.28 36.38 -4.67
C ILE A 476 -24.11 35.08 -3.88
N ALA A 477 -23.08 34.99 -3.05
CA ALA A 477 -22.82 33.79 -2.24
C ALA A 477 -23.77 33.63 -1.03
N ASN A 478 -24.62 34.63 -0.77
CA ASN A 478 -25.62 34.58 0.31
C ASN A 478 -27.07 34.60 -0.24
N ASP A 479 -27.27 34.32 -1.53
CA ASP A 479 -28.60 34.18 -2.11
C ASP A 479 -29.15 32.76 -1.82
N PRO A 480 -30.20 32.63 -0.97
CA PRO A 480 -30.77 31.34 -0.63
C PRO A 480 -31.30 30.57 -1.86
N ALA A 481 -31.78 31.29 -2.89
CA ALA A 481 -32.28 30.64 -4.12
C ALA A 481 -31.13 30.04 -4.97
N LEU A 482 -29.89 30.50 -4.78
CA LEU A 482 -28.71 29.92 -5.37
C LEU A 482 -28.18 28.75 -4.56
N LEU A 483 -28.15 28.85 -3.25
CA LEU A 483 -27.52 27.88 -2.36
C LEU A 483 -28.21 26.49 -2.34
N VAL A 484 -29.46 26.41 -2.74
CA VAL A 484 -30.20 25.12 -2.83
C VAL A 484 -29.95 24.38 -4.16
N LYS A 485 -29.14 24.91 -5.06
CA LYS A 485 -28.82 24.30 -6.35
C LYS A 485 -27.63 23.34 -6.26
N PRO A 486 -27.46 22.42 -7.23
CA PRO A 486 -26.25 21.64 -7.36
C PRO A 486 -25.01 22.54 -7.50
N LEU A 487 -23.87 22.10 -6.95
CA LEU A 487 -22.62 22.89 -6.91
C LEU A 487 -22.14 23.35 -8.30
N GLU A 488 -22.35 22.56 -9.34
CA GLU A 488 -22.03 22.92 -10.72
C GLU A 488 -22.77 24.17 -11.21
N GLN A 489 -23.92 24.47 -10.61
CA GLN A 489 -24.71 25.68 -10.91
C GLN A 489 -24.40 26.82 -9.95
N ILE A 490 -23.88 26.50 -8.76
CA ILE A 490 -23.45 27.49 -7.77
C ILE A 490 -22.08 28.05 -8.13
N LEU A 491 -21.10 27.18 -8.35
CA LEU A 491 -19.70 27.53 -8.59
C LEU A 491 -19.40 27.71 -10.09
N ILE A 492 -20.24 28.49 -10.78
CA ILE A 492 -19.99 28.91 -12.15
C ILE A 492 -19.06 30.15 -12.19
N PRO A 493 -18.32 30.41 -13.29
CA PRO A 493 -17.43 31.56 -13.39
C PRO A 493 -18.09 32.90 -13.03
N GLY A 494 -19.38 33.10 -13.38
CA GLY A 494 -20.10 34.32 -13.05
C GLY A 494 -20.36 34.54 -11.55
N ASN A 495 -20.31 33.48 -10.76
CA ASN A 495 -20.50 33.53 -9.30
C ASN A 495 -19.15 33.49 -8.53
N ILE A 496 -18.05 33.05 -9.21
CA ILE A 496 -16.70 33.05 -8.64
C ILE A 496 -16.06 34.42 -8.91
N VAL A 497 -16.51 35.39 -8.15
CA VAL A 497 -16.14 36.81 -8.25
C VAL A 497 -16.09 37.41 -6.86
N ARG A 498 -15.56 38.63 -6.72
CA ARG A 498 -15.44 39.34 -5.43
C ARG A 498 -16.77 39.46 -4.67
N ALA A 499 -17.88 39.61 -5.35
CA ALA A 499 -19.21 39.74 -4.76
C ALA A 499 -19.93 38.37 -4.57
N GLY A 500 -19.24 37.27 -4.81
CA GLY A 500 -19.77 35.91 -4.76
C GLY A 500 -18.85 34.97 -3.99
N PHE A 501 -18.43 33.89 -4.62
CA PHE A 501 -17.53 32.90 -4.05
C PHE A 501 -16.07 33.27 -4.36
N GLN A 502 -15.22 33.24 -3.35
CA GLN A 502 -13.78 33.45 -3.53
C GLN A 502 -12.98 32.25 -3.06
N ILE A 503 -12.11 31.73 -3.93
CA ILE A 503 -11.17 30.69 -3.54
C ILE A 503 -10.19 31.23 -2.50
N ARG A 504 -9.84 30.42 -1.53
CA ARG A 504 -8.79 30.71 -0.54
C ARG A 504 -8.07 29.43 -0.16
N GLU A 505 -6.82 29.58 0.19
CA GLU A 505 -6.03 28.51 0.76
C GLU A 505 -6.21 28.47 2.28
N ILE A 506 -6.45 27.28 2.79
CA ILE A 506 -6.68 26.98 4.22
C ILE A 506 -5.69 25.94 4.75
N THR A 507 -4.60 25.73 4.05
CA THR A 507 -3.46 24.88 4.46
C THR A 507 -2.95 25.36 5.81
N ARG A 508 -2.69 24.40 6.72
CA ARG A 508 -2.22 24.68 8.08
C ARG A 508 -0.71 24.41 8.18
N PRO A 509 0.02 25.10 9.07
CA PRO A 509 1.44 24.85 9.30
C PRO A 509 1.79 23.40 9.70
N THR A 510 0.81 22.66 10.23
CA THR A 510 0.97 21.27 10.67
C THR A 510 0.60 20.24 9.60
N ASP A 511 0.19 20.67 8.41
CA ASP A 511 -0.21 19.77 7.33
C ASP A 511 1.00 19.19 6.60
N ASN A 512 2.14 19.87 6.64
CA ASN A 512 3.34 19.52 5.91
C ASN A 512 4.46 19.11 6.88
N TYR A 513 5.18 18.06 6.54
CA TYR A 513 6.30 17.60 7.36
C TYR A 513 7.36 16.90 6.53
N PHE A 514 8.57 16.97 7.05
CA PHE A 514 9.73 16.20 6.63
C PHE A 514 10.18 15.29 7.77
N ALA A 515 10.63 14.10 7.45
CA ALA A 515 11.23 13.21 8.43
C ALA A 515 12.44 12.48 7.83
N ASP A 516 13.48 12.37 8.62
CA ASP A 516 14.72 11.68 8.30
C ASP A 516 15.08 10.70 9.40
N ASN A 517 15.64 9.54 9.03
CA ASN A 517 15.92 8.45 9.94
C ASN A 517 17.16 7.67 9.47
N ASP A 518 18.19 7.65 10.32
CA ASP A 518 19.41 6.88 10.14
C ASP A 518 19.46 5.74 11.15
N LEU A 519 19.79 4.54 10.69
CA LEU A 519 19.95 3.35 11.51
C LEU A 519 21.25 2.65 11.17
N GLU A 520 22.09 2.44 12.16
CA GLU A 520 23.22 1.51 12.13
C GLU A 520 23.03 0.42 13.18
N ALA A 521 23.14 -0.84 12.79
CA ALA A 521 22.91 -1.95 13.69
C ALA A 521 23.95 -3.06 13.53
N PHE A 522 24.44 -3.56 14.65
CA PHE A 522 25.24 -4.77 14.76
C PHE A 522 24.51 -5.79 15.62
N TYR A 523 24.54 -7.04 15.21
CA TYR A 523 23.99 -8.10 16.03
C TYR A 523 24.84 -9.36 16.00
N GLY A 524 24.72 -10.14 17.07
CA GLY A 524 25.30 -11.46 17.16
C GLY A 524 24.38 -12.40 17.91
N GLN A 525 24.31 -13.63 17.45
CA GLN A 525 23.57 -14.70 18.13
C GLN A 525 24.29 -16.02 17.97
N VAL A 526 24.09 -16.91 18.92
CA VAL A 526 24.56 -18.29 18.86
C VAL A 526 23.38 -19.20 19.14
N GLU A 527 23.13 -20.11 18.23
CA GLU A 527 22.21 -21.21 18.42
C GLU A 527 22.98 -22.48 18.76
N VAL A 528 22.53 -23.23 19.76
CA VAL A 528 23.04 -24.54 20.10
C VAL A 528 21.91 -25.53 20.03
N ASN A 529 22.01 -26.48 19.12
CA ASN A 529 21.08 -27.60 18.98
C ASN A 529 21.69 -28.86 19.59
N PHE A 530 21.02 -29.46 20.57
CA PHE A 530 21.44 -30.69 21.24
C PHE A 530 20.57 -31.87 20.76
N ASP A 531 21.13 -32.70 19.89
CA ASP A 531 20.54 -33.97 19.44
C ASP A 531 19.09 -33.79 18.91
N ASP A 532 18.80 -32.67 18.27
CA ASP A 532 17.45 -32.24 17.78
C ASP A 532 16.34 -32.26 18.85
N ARG A 533 16.71 -32.34 20.13
CA ARG A 533 15.76 -32.37 21.25
C ARG A 533 15.68 -31.07 22.02
N LEU A 534 16.77 -30.35 22.10
CA LEU A 534 16.85 -29.08 22.81
C LEU A 534 17.60 -28.07 21.94
N ARG A 535 16.95 -26.98 21.64
CA ARG A 535 17.53 -25.84 20.96
C ARG A 535 17.59 -24.63 21.89
N LEU A 536 18.75 -24.02 22.00
CA LEU A 536 18.98 -22.83 22.81
C LEU A 536 19.57 -21.75 21.93
N THR A 537 18.95 -20.59 21.89
CA THR A 537 19.43 -19.41 21.16
C THR A 537 19.70 -18.27 22.13
N LEU A 538 20.91 -17.72 22.07
CA LEU A 538 21.32 -16.52 22.82
C LEU A 538 21.83 -15.50 21.81
N GLY A 539 21.42 -14.24 21.96
CA GLY A 539 21.87 -13.19 21.07
C GLY A 539 21.64 -11.81 21.64
N GLY A 540 22.24 -10.83 21.00
CA GLY A 540 22.08 -9.42 21.31
C GLY A 540 22.24 -8.57 20.05
N ARG A 541 21.60 -7.41 20.07
CA ARG A 541 21.64 -6.41 19.02
C ARG A 541 21.90 -5.05 19.64
N GLN A 542 22.76 -4.28 19.00
CA GLN A 542 22.99 -2.88 19.29
C GLN A 542 22.60 -2.06 18.08
N GLU A 543 21.82 -1.04 18.31
CA GLU A 543 21.40 -0.07 17.30
C GLU A 543 21.81 1.33 17.70
N ASP A 544 22.34 2.08 16.74
CA ASP A 544 22.46 3.52 16.77
C ASP A 544 21.40 4.09 15.83
N PHE A 545 20.49 4.88 16.38
CA PHE A 545 19.28 5.33 15.70
C PHE A 545 19.11 6.83 15.91
N ASN A 546 19.08 7.55 14.82
CA ASN A 546 18.82 8.98 14.80
C ASN A 546 17.57 9.25 13.98
N GLN A 547 16.63 10.00 14.55
CA GLN A 547 15.39 10.39 13.85
C GLN A 547 15.13 11.88 14.06
N VAL A 548 14.86 12.55 12.94
CA VAL A 548 14.38 13.93 12.91
C VAL A 548 13.01 13.94 12.25
N SER A 549 12.07 14.65 12.84
CA SER A 549 10.76 14.92 12.22
C SER A 549 10.37 16.35 12.50
N THR A 550 10.08 17.10 11.46
CA THR A 550 9.78 18.53 11.55
C THR A 550 8.57 18.85 10.68
N THR A 551 7.59 19.53 11.27
CA THR A 551 6.51 20.17 10.50
C THR A 551 6.99 21.55 10.06
N PHE A 552 6.59 21.96 8.88
CA PHE A 552 6.94 23.26 8.34
C PHE A 552 5.73 24.02 7.79
N ASP A 553 5.80 25.34 7.90
CA ASP A 553 4.80 26.22 7.31
C ASP A 553 5.23 26.58 5.89
N LEU A 554 4.49 26.13 4.88
CA LEU A 554 4.75 26.45 3.48
C LEU A 554 4.91 27.96 3.21
N PHE A 555 4.30 28.81 4.04
CA PHE A 555 4.26 30.25 3.85
C PHE A 555 5.32 31.01 4.67
N ARG A 556 6.11 30.29 5.44
CA ARG A 556 7.18 30.81 6.29
C ARG A 556 8.34 29.82 6.31
N PRO A 557 9.00 29.58 5.16
CA PRO A 557 10.22 28.80 5.16
C PRO A 557 11.24 29.56 6.03
N GLU A 558 11.69 28.98 7.13
CA GLU A 558 12.77 29.53 7.95
C GLU A 558 14.15 29.20 7.38
#